data_927d024c2e240bad85d3f49d37b470c5
#
_entry.id   927d024c2e240bad85d3f49d37b470c5
#
_cell.length_a   1.000
_cell.length_b   1.000
_cell.length_c   1.000
_cell.angle_alpha   90.00
_cell.angle_beta   90.00
_cell.angle_gamma   90.00
#
_symmetry.space_group_name_H-M   'P 1'
#
loop_
_entity.id
_entity.type
_entity.pdbx_description
1 polymer ?
#
loop_
_entity_poly.entity_id
_entity_poly.type
_entity_poly.pdbx_seq_one_letter_code
_entity_poly.pdbx_strand_id
1 'polypeptide(L)'
;LLHAEEALRFADIVALSPNEVVAREVFNKWGIQGLWPKDARLAKRTEDFWWIDRQLTRLKGGDNHDIQQGFFIHSEPYVSTDQLSLEHVLNRRDAVTRKHVQGPSKGSYMAAERRFFPAYEEMEFDGHFALEVRGLWKMENDFMGGPFYSLTVVDEAEARLVTFEGYAYAPYFDKRPYIREVEGLVRRSALVGIPPPAP
;
A
#
# COMPACT_ATOMS: atom_id res chain seq x y z
N LEU A 1 -2.74 20.52 -6.70
CA LEU A 1 -3.94 20.81 -5.89
C LEU A 1 -5.13 19.93 -6.31
N LEU A 2 -5.62 20.01 -7.56
CA LEU A 2 -6.78 19.22 -8.04
C LEU A 2 -6.62 17.69 -7.84
N HIS A 3 -5.43 17.18 -7.96
CA HIS A 3 -5.14 15.75 -7.85
C HIS A 3 -5.17 15.20 -6.41
N ALA A 4 -4.77 16.01 -5.44
CA ALA A 4 -4.87 15.65 -4.03
C ALA A 4 -6.34 15.64 -3.56
N GLU A 5 -7.16 16.55 -4.08
CA GLU A 5 -8.58 16.62 -3.77
C GLU A 5 -9.37 15.39 -4.23
N GLU A 6 -9.05 14.84 -5.42
CA GLU A 6 -9.70 13.62 -5.93
C GLU A 6 -9.37 12.39 -5.07
N ALA A 7 -8.10 12.27 -4.63
CA ALA A 7 -7.68 11.18 -3.76
C ALA A 7 -8.39 11.24 -2.40
N LEU A 8 -8.53 12.43 -1.83
CA LEU A 8 -9.18 12.63 -0.54
C LEU A 8 -10.70 12.40 -0.60
N ARG A 9 -11.36 12.74 -1.70
CA ARG A 9 -12.81 12.49 -1.90
C ARG A 9 -13.18 11.01 -1.77
N PHE A 10 -12.36 10.11 -2.32
CA PHE A 10 -12.63 8.68 -2.16
C PHE A 10 -12.50 8.24 -0.71
N ALA A 11 -11.49 8.71 -0.01
CA ALA A 11 -11.31 8.43 1.42
C ALA A 11 -12.50 8.96 2.25
N ASP A 12 -13.03 10.14 1.92
CA ASP A 12 -14.23 10.69 2.58
C ASP A 12 -15.47 9.81 2.33
N ILE A 13 -15.64 9.26 1.12
CA ILE A 13 -16.72 8.31 0.82
C ILE A 13 -16.56 7.02 1.64
N VAL A 14 -15.35 6.48 1.73
CA VAL A 14 -15.06 5.28 2.54
C VAL A 14 -15.34 5.53 4.02
N ALA A 15 -15.06 6.74 4.53
CA ALA A 15 -15.30 7.11 5.92
C ALA A 15 -16.80 7.06 6.30
N LEU A 16 -17.73 7.15 5.34
CA LEU A 16 -19.16 7.03 5.61
C LEU A 16 -19.60 5.58 5.92
N SER A 17 -18.86 4.58 5.43
CA SER A 17 -19.14 3.15 5.69
C SER A 17 -17.87 2.32 5.56
N PRO A 18 -16.93 2.42 6.51
CA PRO A 18 -15.66 1.71 6.46
C PRO A 18 -15.82 0.24 6.80
N ASN A 19 -14.82 -0.56 6.45
CA ASN A 19 -14.67 -1.91 6.95
C ASN A 19 -14.01 -1.88 8.33
N GLU A 20 -14.82 -1.79 9.37
CA GLU A 20 -14.36 -1.68 10.75
C GLU A 20 -13.62 -2.92 11.25
N VAL A 21 -13.91 -4.09 10.68
CA VAL A 21 -13.21 -5.34 11.03
C VAL A 21 -11.75 -5.25 10.59
N VAL A 22 -11.51 -4.91 9.32
CA VAL A 22 -10.16 -4.72 8.80
C VAL A 22 -9.45 -3.58 9.54
N ALA A 23 -10.14 -2.46 9.78
CA ALA A 23 -9.58 -1.31 10.49
C ALA A 23 -9.09 -1.70 11.89
N ARG A 24 -9.90 -2.40 12.67
CA ARG A 24 -9.56 -2.85 14.01
C ARG A 24 -8.40 -3.85 14.01
N GLU A 25 -8.39 -4.81 13.08
CA GLU A 25 -7.30 -5.79 13.02
C GLU A 25 -5.96 -5.14 12.64
N VAL A 26 -5.97 -4.21 11.66
CA VAL A 26 -4.78 -3.44 11.27
C VAL A 26 -4.29 -2.57 12.43
N PHE A 27 -5.19 -1.87 13.11
CA PHE A 27 -4.84 -1.07 14.27
C PHE A 27 -4.18 -1.91 15.37
N ASN A 28 -4.78 -3.04 15.74
CA ASN A 28 -4.26 -3.89 16.81
C ASN A 28 -2.87 -4.47 16.51
N LYS A 29 -2.58 -4.75 15.24
CA LYS A 29 -1.29 -5.34 14.86
C LYS A 29 -0.21 -4.30 14.58
N TRP A 30 -0.58 -3.20 13.91
CA TRP A 30 0.38 -2.28 13.34
C TRP A 30 0.40 -0.90 14.01
N GLY A 31 -0.62 -0.56 14.81
CA GLY A 31 -0.82 0.77 15.35
C GLY A 31 -1.26 1.79 14.30
N ILE A 32 -1.77 1.31 13.16
CA ILE A 32 -2.22 2.15 12.06
C ILE A 32 -3.73 2.34 12.15
N GLN A 33 -4.16 3.58 12.34
CA GLN A 33 -5.53 4.00 12.13
C GLN A 33 -5.75 4.28 10.65
N GLY A 34 -6.53 3.44 9.95
CA GLY A 34 -6.73 3.54 8.52
C GLY A 34 -8.20 3.38 8.12
N LEU A 35 -8.52 3.94 6.95
CA LEU A 35 -9.83 3.79 6.30
C LEU A 35 -9.75 2.66 5.28
N TRP A 36 -10.64 1.68 5.41
CA TRP A 36 -10.69 0.53 4.52
C TRP A 36 -12.04 0.45 3.83
N PRO A 37 -12.09 0.30 2.49
CA PRO A 37 -13.35 0.08 1.79
C PRO A 37 -14.10 -1.12 2.33
N LYS A 38 -15.43 -1.07 2.31
CA LYS A 38 -16.28 -2.13 2.88
C LYS A 38 -16.03 -3.50 2.26
N ASP A 39 -15.65 -3.54 0.98
CA ASP A 39 -15.32 -4.71 0.18
C ASP A 39 -13.84 -5.13 0.28
N ALA A 40 -13.03 -4.42 1.07
CA ALA A 40 -11.65 -4.82 1.36
C ALA A 40 -11.61 -6.06 2.27
N ARG A 41 -10.64 -6.94 2.04
CA ARG A 41 -10.44 -8.16 2.82
C ARG A 41 -8.96 -8.39 3.12
N LEU A 42 -8.68 -9.00 4.24
CA LEU A 42 -7.33 -9.46 4.57
C LEU A 42 -7.02 -10.75 3.79
N ALA A 43 -6.20 -10.60 2.73
CA ALA A 43 -5.83 -11.70 1.84
C ALA A 43 -4.67 -12.54 2.40
N LYS A 44 -3.73 -11.92 3.12
CA LYS A 44 -2.59 -12.60 3.72
C LYS A 44 -2.16 -11.92 5.01
N ARG A 45 -1.75 -12.71 5.99
CA ARG A 45 -1.22 -12.27 7.28
C ARG A 45 0.02 -13.09 7.62
N THR A 46 1.10 -12.40 7.92
CA THR A 46 2.29 -12.97 8.57
C THR A 46 2.70 -12.06 9.72
N GLU A 47 3.76 -12.37 10.42
CA GLU A 47 4.24 -11.54 11.51
C GLU A 47 4.73 -10.18 11.02
N ASP A 48 5.43 -10.16 9.88
CA ASP A 48 6.13 -9.02 9.31
C ASP A 48 5.50 -8.42 8.05
N PHE A 49 4.38 -9.01 7.55
CA PHE A 49 3.72 -8.57 6.32
C PHE A 49 2.23 -8.89 6.31
N TRP A 50 1.40 -7.90 5.98
CA TRP A 50 -0.02 -8.06 5.73
C TRP A 50 -0.39 -7.57 4.32
N TRP A 51 -1.34 -8.27 3.70
CA TRP A 51 -1.93 -7.91 2.41
C TRP A 51 -3.44 -7.77 2.56
N ILE A 52 -3.93 -6.57 2.28
CA ILE A 52 -5.35 -6.27 2.18
C ILE A 52 -5.67 -6.12 0.69
N ASP A 53 -6.70 -6.78 0.23
CA ASP A 53 -7.09 -6.88 -1.18
C ASP A 53 -8.51 -6.39 -1.38
N ARG A 54 -8.74 -5.73 -2.52
CA ARG A 54 -10.05 -5.28 -2.99
C ARG A 54 -10.17 -5.61 -4.47
N GLN A 55 -11.25 -6.33 -4.81
CA GLN A 55 -11.58 -6.72 -6.20
C GLN A 55 -12.76 -5.87 -6.67
N LEU A 56 -12.62 -5.29 -7.85
CA LEU A 56 -13.65 -4.54 -8.53
C LEU A 56 -13.89 -5.15 -9.90
N THR A 57 -15.13 -5.09 -10.38
CA THR A 57 -15.47 -5.47 -11.76
C THR A 57 -16.05 -4.27 -12.49
N ARG A 58 -15.62 -4.03 -13.72
CA ARG A 58 -16.08 -2.95 -14.58
C ARG A 58 -16.39 -3.47 -15.97
N LEU A 59 -17.49 -2.99 -16.54
CA LEU A 59 -17.89 -3.30 -17.90
C LEU A 59 -17.12 -2.43 -18.90
N LYS A 60 -16.55 -3.06 -19.94
CA LYS A 60 -15.94 -2.37 -21.08
C LYS A 60 -16.06 -3.22 -22.34
N GLY A 61 -16.57 -2.64 -23.43
CA GLY A 61 -16.73 -3.35 -24.69
C GLY A 61 -17.76 -4.49 -24.67
N GLY A 62 -18.66 -4.53 -23.68
CA GLY A 62 -19.62 -5.60 -23.46
C GLY A 62 -19.18 -6.69 -22.49
N ASP A 63 -17.89 -6.71 -22.08
CA ASP A 63 -17.33 -7.72 -21.19
C ASP A 63 -17.01 -7.13 -19.80
N ASN A 64 -17.10 -7.98 -18.78
CA ASN A 64 -16.67 -7.67 -17.43
C ASN A 64 -15.16 -7.86 -17.31
N HIS A 65 -14.48 -6.86 -16.73
CA HIS A 65 -13.05 -6.89 -16.49
C HIS A 65 -12.75 -6.64 -15.02
N ASP A 66 -11.82 -7.43 -14.49
CA ASP A 66 -11.41 -7.32 -13.10
C ASP A 66 -10.34 -6.25 -12.93
N ILE A 67 -10.48 -5.52 -11.83
CA ILE A 67 -9.54 -4.53 -11.33
C ILE A 67 -9.20 -4.91 -9.92
N GLN A 68 -7.92 -4.89 -9.60
CA GLN A 68 -7.43 -5.15 -8.25
C GLN A 68 -6.77 -3.91 -7.67
N GLN A 69 -7.16 -3.57 -6.45
CA GLN A 69 -6.46 -2.64 -5.59
C GLN A 69 -5.97 -3.42 -4.38
N GLY A 70 -4.69 -3.35 -4.09
CA GLY A 70 -4.13 -4.04 -2.94
C GLY A 70 -3.33 -3.09 -2.08
N PHE A 71 -3.25 -3.43 -0.78
CA PHE A 71 -2.49 -2.69 0.20
C PHE A 71 -1.55 -3.65 0.92
N PHE A 72 -0.32 -3.22 1.10
CA PHE A 72 0.69 -3.93 1.88
C PHE A 72 1.04 -3.13 3.11
N ILE A 73 1.18 -3.83 4.23
CA ILE A 73 1.78 -3.27 5.44
C ILE A 73 2.90 -4.21 5.83
N HIS A 74 4.09 -3.67 5.99
CA HIS A 74 5.23 -4.42 6.50
C HIS A 74 6.13 -3.52 7.34
N SER A 75 7.00 -4.12 8.12
CA SER A 75 7.97 -3.39 8.92
C SER A 75 9.35 -4.04 8.91
N GLU A 76 10.33 -3.26 9.28
CA GLU A 76 11.67 -3.71 9.60
C GLU A 76 12.23 -2.90 10.79
N PRO A 77 13.21 -3.42 11.55
CA PRO A 77 13.86 -2.64 12.59
C PRO A 77 14.50 -1.38 12.02
N TYR A 78 14.30 -0.25 12.68
CA TYR A 78 14.98 1.00 12.33
C TYR A 78 16.36 1.02 13.00
N VAL A 79 17.42 1.06 12.19
CA VAL A 79 18.80 0.98 12.66
C VAL A 79 19.59 2.23 12.30
N SER A 80 19.35 2.79 11.12
CA SER A 80 20.04 4.00 10.65
C SER A 80 19.22 4.77 9.61
N THR A 81 19.55 6.04 9.44
CA THR A 81 18.96 6.91 8.42
C THR A 81 19.20 6.44 6.98
N ASP A 82 20.23 5.62 6.73
CA ASP A 82 20.49 5.06 5.39
C ASP A 82 19.34 4.19 4.87
N GLN A 83 18.54 3.64 5.79
CA GLN A 83 17.34 2.87 5.44
C GLN A 83 16.21 3.75 4.84
N LEU A 84 16.31 5.06 4.95
CA LEU A 84 15.38 6.02 4.35
C LEU A 84 15.81 6.47 2.96
N SER A 85 16.86 5.88 2.39
CA SER A 85 17.20 6.10 0.98
C SER A 85 16.19 5.42 0.05
N LEU A 86 15.92 6.05 -1.10
CA LEU A 86 15.04 5.48 -2.12
C LEU A 86 15.49 4.06 -2.52
N GLU A 87 16.81 3.84 -2.63
CA GLU A 87 17.34 2.55 -3.01
C GLU A 87 17.03 1.48 -1.97
N HIS A 88 17.24 1.77 -0.69
CA HIS A 88 16.90 0.83 0.39
C HIS A 88 15.41 0.50 0.40
N VAL A 89 14.55 1.51 0.37
CA VAL A 89 13.09 1.33 0.39
C VAL A 89 12.62 0.45 -0.78
N LEU A 90 13.12 0.70 -1.99
CA LEU A 90 12.78 -0.13 -3.14
C LEU A 90 13.34 -1.56 -3.05
N ASN A 91 14.56 -1.74 -2.54
CA ASN A 91 15.15 -3.06 -2.35
C ASN A 91 14.38 -3.86 -1.28
N ARG A 92 14.01 -3.21 -0.18
CA ARG A 92 13.15 -3.80 0.86
C ARG A 92 11.80 -4.21 0.30
N ARG A 93 11.15 -3.30 -0.45
CA ARG A 93 9.90 -3.59 -1.15
C ARG A 93 10.00 -4.85 -2.01
N ASP A 94 11.03 -4.93 -2.87
CA ASP A 94 11.22 -6.06 -3.77
C ASP A 94 11.48 -7.37 -3.01
N ALA A 95 12.23 -7.32 -1.91
CA ALA A 95 12.46 -8.48 -1.05
C ALA A 95 11.14 -8.99 -0.42
N VAL A 96 10.32 -8.07 0.09
CA VAL A 96 9.02 -8.37 0.70
C VAL A 96 8.05 -8.92 -0.34
N THR A 97 7.90 -8.26 -1.48
CA THR A 97 6.96 -8.69 -2.51
C THR A 97 7.38 -9.99 -3.18
N ARG A 98 8.68 -10.23 -3.37
CA ARG A 98 9.20 -11.53 -3.84
C ARG A 98 8.81 -12.67 -2.90
N LYS A 99 8.86 -12.45 -1.59
CA LYS A 99 8.51 -13.45 -0.57
C LYS A 99 7.00 -13.69 -0.49
N HIS A 100 6.19 -12.63 -0.64
CA HIS A 100 4.79 -12.67 -0.24
C HIS A 100 3.79 -12.53 -1.39
N VAL A 101 4.16 -11.92 -2.52
CA VAL A 101 3.25 -11.59 -3.64
C VAL A 101 3.68 -12.35 -4.88
N GLN A 102 3.21 -13.58 -4.97
CA GLN A 102 3.43 -14.46 -6.11
C GLN A 102 2.43 -14.15 -7.22
N GLY A 103 2.87 -14.21 -8.48
CA GLY A 103 1.98 -14.11 -9.64
C GLY A 103 1.40 -15.46 -10.05
N PRO A 104 0.54 -15.47 -11.06
CA PRO A 104 -0.11 -16.68 -11.55
C PRO A 104 0.84 -17.67 -12.24
N SER A 105 1.92 -17.19 -12.85
CA SER A 105 2.92 -18.02 -13.50
C SER A 105 3.92 -18.59 -12.49
N LYS A 106 4.39 -19.81 -12.70
CA LYS A 106 5.37 -20.46 -11.81
C LYS A 106 6.64 -19.61 -11.65
N GLY A 107 6.98 -19.26 -10.43
CA GLY A 107 8.17 -18.45 -10.10
C GLY A 107 8.02 -16.97 -10.42
N SER A 108 6.82 -16.50 -10.77
CA SER A 108 6.55 -15.07 -10.91
C SER A 108 6.31 -14.42 -9.55
N TYR A 109 6.72 -13.16 -9.41
CA TYR A 109 6.55 -12.36 -8.20
C TYR A 109 6.53 -10.86 -8.53
N MET A 110 5.90 -10.06 -7.68
CA MET A 110 5.85 -8.63 -7.85
C MET A 110 7.20 -7.99 -7.49
N ALA A 111 7.64 -7.03 -8.32
CA ALA A 111 8.83 -6.20 -8.09
C ALA A 111 8.59 -4.76 -8.59
N ALA A 112 9.46 -3.83 -8.20
CA ALA A 112 9.47 -2.49 -8.76
C ALA A 112 9.96 -2.52 -10.21
N GLU A 113 9.31 -1.72 -11.08
CA GLU A 113 9.77 -1.52 -12.45
C GLU A 113 10.87 -0.45 -12.47
N ARG A 114 12.13 -0.88 -12.49
CA ARG A 114 13.32 -0.02 -12.34
C ARG A 114 13.69 0.76 -13.60
N ARG A 115 13.09 0.48 -14.76
CA ARG A 115 13.33 1.23 -16.01
C ARG A 115 12.76 2.64 -15.95
N PHE A 116 11.78 2.88 -15.09
CA PHE A 116 11.20 4.19 -14.85
C PHE A 116 11.55 4.66 -13.45
N PHE A 117 12.29 5.76 -13.37
CA PHE A 117 12.69 6.30 -12.07
C PHE A 117 11.44 6.75 -11.29
N PRO A 118 11.22 6.24 -10.08
CA PRO A 118 10.06 6.63 -9.27
C PRO A 118 10.19 8.05 -8.75
N ALA A 119 9.08 8.75 -8.62
CA ALA A 119 9.05 10.00 -7.86
C ALA A 119 9.10 9.68 -6.36
N TYR A 120 9.86 10.46 -5.60
CA TYR A 120 9.93 10.31 -4.15
C TYR A 120 10.09 11.66 -3.47
N GLU A 121 9.65 11.74 -2.23
CA GLU A 121 9.68 12.95 -1.42
C GLU A 121 9.82 12.58 0.06
N GLU A 122 10.72 13.30 0.76
CA GLU A 122 10.78 13.28 2.22
C GLU A 122 9.69 14.21 2.75
N MET A 123 8.94 13.73 3.74
CA MET A 123 7.83 14.50 4.28
C MET A 123 7.61 14.21 5.77
N GLU A 124 6.82 15.06 6.40
CA GLU A 124 6.22 14.76 7.69
C GLU A 124 4.86 14.07 7.47
N PHE A 125 4.64 12.97 8.14
CA PHE A 125 3.39 12.24 8.14
C PHE A 125 2.94 11.99 9.58
N ASP A 126 1.87 12.63 10.00
CA ASP A 126 1.28 12.49 11.34
C ASP A 126 2.30 12.68 12.48
N GLY A 127 3.20 13.66 12.32
CA GLY A 127 4.27 13.96 13.30
C GLY A 127 5.51 13.07 13.19
N HIS A 128 5.56 12.16 12.23
CA HIS A 128 6.69 11.25 11.98
C HIS A 128 7.43 11.64 10.70
N PHE A 129 8.74 11.40 10.66
CA PHE A 129 9.48 11.47 9.41
C PHE A 129 9.05 10.31 8.49
N ALA A 130 8.82 10.61 7.22
CA ALA A 130 8.39 9.63 6.23
C ALA A 130 9.04 9.85 4.87
N LEU A 131 9.22 8.77 4.13
CA LEU A 131 9.57 8.78 2.71
C LEU A 131 8.36 8.30 1.90
N GLU A 132 7.88 9.19 1.03
CA GLU A 132 6.86 8.87 0.04
C GLU A 132 7.50 8.44 -1.28
N VAL A 133 6.97 7.38 -1.89
CA VAL A 133 7.44 6.87 -3.19
C VAL A 133 6.25 6.59 -4.10
N ARG A 134 6.30 7.11 -5.33
CA ARG A 134 5.37 6.79 -6.42
C ARG A 134 6.11 6.13 -7.55
N GLY A 135 5.75 4.91 -7.89
CA GLY A 135 6.44 4.15 -8.91
C GLY A 135 5.52 3.21 -9.70
N LEU A 136 6.16 2.42 -10.52
CA LEU A 136 5.51 1.32 -11.23
C LEU A 136 6.00 -0.01 -10.69
N TRP A 137 5.09 -0.97 -10.60
CA TRP A 137 5.39 -2.36 -10.33
C TRP A 137 5.16 -3.20 -11.57
N LYS A 138 5.86 -4.30 -11.65
CA LYS A 138 5.67 -5.36 -12.63
C LYS A 138 5.68 -6.73 -11.94
N MET A 139 5.17 -7.71 -12.64
CA MET A 139 5.38 -9.10 -12.27
C MET A 139 6.62 -9.62 -13.01
N GLU A 140 7.64 -10.06 -12.30
CA GLU A 140 8.76 -10.78 -12.90
C GLU A 140 8.24 -12.14 -13.41
N ASN A 141 8.64 -12.51 -14.61
CA ASN A 141 8.21 -13.71 -15.32
C ASN A 141 6.70 -13.77 -15.62
N ASP A 142 6.05 -12.60 -15.75
CA ASP A 142 4.64 -12.47 -16.16
C ASP A 142 4.38 -11.08 -16.75
N PHE A 143 3.18 -10.84 -17.33
CA PHE A 143 2.82 -9.61 -18.03
C PHE A 143 1.94 -8.65 -17.22
N MET A 144 1.90 -8.80 -15.91
CA MET A 144 1.14 -7.90 -15.03
C MET A 144 1.99 -6.71 -14.59
N GLY A 145 1.34 -5.56 -14.45
CA GLY A 145 2.00 -4.36 -13.94
C GLY A 145 1.03 -3.20 -13.74
N GLY A 146 1.46 -2.23 -12.98
CA GLY A 146 0.66 -1.04 -12.67
C GLY A 146 1.39 -0.03 -11.79
N PRO A 147 0.71 1.02 -11.34
CA PRO A 147 1.26 1.98 -10.41
C PRO A 147 1.21 1.46 -8.97
N PHE A 148 2.14 1.95 -8.15
CA PHE A 148 2.09 1.84 -6.69
C PHE A 148 2.35 3.20 -6.03
N TYR A 149 1.83 3.34 -4.84
CA TYR A 149 2.07 4.42 -3.90
C TYR A 149 2.54 3.84 -2.58
N SER A 150 3.65 4.30 -2.05
CA SER A 150 4.25 3.77 -0.83
C SER A 150 4.64 4.90 0.11
N LEU A 151 4.39 4.71 1.39
CA LEU A 151 4.77 5.59 2.47
C LEU A 151 5.52 4.77 3.52
N THR A 152 6.81 5.07 3.69
CA THR A 152 7.66 4.46 4.74
C THR A 152 7.84 5.46 5.86
N VAL A 153 7.36 5.13 7.04
CA VAL A 153 7.28 6.00 8.21
C VAL A 153 8.22 5.51 9.31
N VAL A 154 8.93 6.44 9.94
CA VAL A 154 9.77 6.15 11.12
C VAL A 154 8.89 6.09 12.36
N ASP A 155 8.74 4.91 12.94
CA ASP A 155 8.09 4.68 14.23
C ASP A 155 9.19 4.61 15.30
N GLU A 156 9.51 5.77 15.87
CA GLU A 156 10.57 5.88 16.90
C GLU A 156 10.20 5.15 18.18
N ALA A 157 8.92 5.13 18.53
CA ALA A 157 8.43 4.48 19.75
C ALA A 157 8.68 2.98 19.75
N GLU A 158 8.54 2.33 18.59
CA GLU A 158 8.74 0.90 18.40
C GLU A 158 10.08 0.58 17.74
N ALA A 159 10.95 1.59 17.51
CA ALA A 159 12.25 1.46 16.85
C ALA A 159 12.17 0.69 15.52
N ARG A 160 11.21 1.03 14.66
CA ARG A 160 10.97 0.35 13.38
C ARG A 160 10.65 1.33 12.25
N LEU A 161 10.86 0.89 11.03
CA LEU A 161 10.23 1.47 9.85
C LEU A 161 8.96 0.70 9.54
N VAL A 162 7.87 1.40 9.34
CA VAL A 162 6.60 0.82 8.89
C VAL A 162 6.32 1.33 7.48
N THR A 163 6.20 0.41 6.54
CA THR A 163 5.80 0.76 5.17
C THR A 163 4.35 0.43 4.95
N PHE A 164 3.63 1.42 4.48
CA PHE A 164 2.24 1.36 4.10
C PHE A 164 2.13 1.65 2.61
N GLU A 165 1.86 0.64 1.83
CA GLU A 165 1.86 0.70 0.37
C GLU A 165 0.51 0.33 -0.19
N GLY A 166 0.15 0.93 -1.32
CA GLY A 166 -0.96 0.45 -2.13
C GLY A 166 -0.61 0.40 -3.61
N TYR A 167 -1.27 -0.50 -4.34
CA TYR A 167 -1.09 -0.66 -5.77
C TYR A 167 -2.43 -0.82 -6.49
N ALA A 168 -2.40 -0.60 -7.82
CA ALA A 168 -3.55 -0.85 -8.68
C ALA A 168 -3.16 -1.72 -9.88
N TYR A 169 -4.01 -2.69 -10.19
CA TYR A 169 -3.98 -3.47 -11.43
C TYR A 169 -5.30 -3.28 -12.17
N ALA A 170 -5.24 -2.68 -13.35
CA ALA A 170 -6.40 -2.38 -14.20
C ALA A 170 -5.99 -2.47 -15.67
N PRO A 171 -5.82 -3.69 -16.24
CA PRO A 171 -5.18 -3.88 -17.54
C PRO A 171 -5.92 -3.21 -18.70
N TYR A 172 -7.23 -3.08 -18.60
CA TYR A 172 -8.09 -2.53 -19.67
C TYR A 172 -8.53 -1.08 -19.44
N PHE A 173 -8.10 -0.45 -18.33
CA PHE A 173 -8.56 0.87 -17.94
C PHE A 173 -7.40 1.83 -17.67
N ASP A 174 -7.69 3.14 -17.69
CA ASP A 174 -6.79 4.12 -17.11
C ASP A 174 -6.60 3.81 -15.61
N LYS A 175 -5.36 3.66 -15.21
CA LYS A 175 -5.00 3.25 -13.85
C LYS A 175 -5.01 4.42 -12.86
N ARG A 176 -5.03 5.66 -13.37
CA ARG A 176 -4.95 6.86 -12.55
C ARG A 176 -6.08 6.97 -11.51
N PRO A 177 -7.35 6.78 -11.84
CA PRO A 177 -8.41 6.84 -10.82
C PRO A 177 -8.17 5.85 -9.68
N TYR A 178 -7.81 4.62 -10.00
CA TYR A 178 -7.64 3.54 -9.03
C TYR A 178 -6.44 3.75 -8.10
N ILE A 179 -5.30 4.23 -8.62
CA ILE A 179 -4.16 4.51 -7.74
C ILE A 179 -4.40 5.76 -6.88
N ARG A 180 -5.21 6.71 -7.34
CA ARG A 180 -5.62 7.87 -6.55
C ARG A 180 -6.49 7.50 -5.36
N GLU A 181 -7.43 6.57 -5.54
CA GLU A 181 -8.21 6.02 -4.43
C GLU A 181 -7.30 5.40 -3.37
N VAL A 182 -6.34 4.59 -3.81
CA VAL A 182 -5.34 3.96 -2.94
C VAL A 182 -4.49 5.00 -2.20
N GLU A 183 -3.94 5.98 -2.92
CA GLU A 183 -3.18 7.09 -2.35
C GLU A 183 -3.99 7.84 -1.28
N GLY A 184 -5.25 8.13 -1.56
CA GLY A 184 -6.14 8.82 -0.63
C GLY A 184 -6.34 8.05 0.68
N LEU A 185 -6.50 6.73 0.62
CA LEU A 185 -6.64 5.88 1.80
C LEU A 185 -5.36 5.83 2.63
N VAL A 186 -4.20 5.67 1.97
CA VAL A 186 -2.90 5.68 2.67
C VAL A 186 -2.65 7.03 3.34
N ARG A 187 -2.88 8.14 2.65
CA ARG A 187 -2.69 9.49 3.18
C ARG A 187 -3.64 9.89 4.30
N ARG A 188 -4.80 9.24 4.40
CA ARG A 188 -5.78 9.43 5.48
C ARG A 188 -5.55 8.48 6.66
N SER A 189 -4.54 7.62 6.59
CA SER A 189 -4.14 6.80 7.73
C SER A 189 -3.28 7.61 8.70
N ALA A 190 -3.18 7.13 9.93
CA ALA A 190 -2.32 7.70 10.97
C ALA A 190 -1.55 6.58 11.68
N LEU A 191 -0.31 6.83 12.07
CA LEU A 191 0.48 5.93 12.88
C LEU A 191 0.38 6.37 14.35
N VAL A 192 -0.49 5.72 15.10
CA VAL A 192 -0.81 6.12 16.49
C VAL A 192 -0.21 5.20 17.56
N GLY A 193 0.59 4.21 17.13
CA GLY A 193 1.21 3.23 18.01
C GLY A 193 0.37 1.98 18.27
N ILE A 194 1.04 0.90 18.63
CA ILE A 194 0.38 -0.39 18.90
C ILE A 194 -0.34 -0.28 20.25
N PRO A 195 -1.65 -0.61 20.33
CA PRO A 195 -2.35 -0.57 21.59
C PRO A 195 -1.81 -1.65 22.55
N PRO A 196 -1.84 -1.40 23.88
CA PRO A 196 -1.46 -2.41 24.85
C PRO A 196 -2.34 -3.66 24.69
N PRO A 197 -1.82 -4.84 25.01
CA PRO A 197 -2.61 -6.07 24.98
C PRO A 197 -3.85 -5.92 25.87
N ALA A 198 -4.98 -6.43 25.38
CA ALA A 198 -6.20 -6.44 26.20
C ALA A 198 -5.97 -7.24 27.49
N PRO A 199 -6.51 -6.78 28.63
CA PRO A 199 -6.34 -7.43 29.93
C PRO A 199 -6.99 -8.83 29.98
#